data_cde61b855de03464e0e6cdfd27406725
#
_entry.id   cde61b855de03464e0e6cdfd27406725
#
_cell.length_a   1.000
_cell.length_b   1.000
_cell.length_c   1.000
_cell.angle_alpha   90.00
_cell.angle_beta   90.00
_cell.angle_gamma   90.00
#
_symmetry.space_group_name_H-M   'P 1'
#
loop_
_entity.id
_entity.type
_entity.pdbx_description
1 polymer ?
#
loop_
_entity_poly.entity_id
_entity_poly.type
_entity_poly.pdbx_seq_one_letter_code
_entity_poly.pdbx_strand_id
1 'polypeptide(L)'
;MKTVLNTCTSLLASCLIGCMTFSSTVFAQTQSFPNKPIKIVVPFVPGGGSDSVARVIAKGMTEQLGQPVVVENRGGANPIIGTEYVAKSAPDGYTLLVCTTAFATNPSMYKLPFDTVRDFDPVTMYMGAALVLVVNPNLPANNLRELIALAKAQPGKLTFASYGAGGPGHLAGELFKQMAGVDMLHIPYKGSAPSIADVVSGTASMSFAVMQPSLPLIRAGKLRALGVVMSDRASQLPDVPTIGETLPGFLITGFNGLCAPAGTPPAILSRLNDAITKVVMTPAIHDQLVNAGNPMLKRPLPPKEFKAFVEVDIERWRKIVTDGKVTLQ
;
A
#
# COMPACT_ATOMS: atom_id res chain seq x y z
N MET A 1 -24.99 67.75 -58.65
CA MET A 1 -25.49 66.48 -58.20
C MET A 1 -24.42 65.34 -58.31
N LYS A 2 -23.14 65.70 -58.46
CA LYS A 2 -22.03 64.72 -58.57
C LYS A 2 -21.01 64.77 -57.44
N THR A 3 -21.19 65.69 -56.46
CA THR A 3 -20.21 65.91 -55.37
C THR A 3 -20.60 65.25 -54.01
N VAL A 4 -21.82 64.77 -53.90
CA VAL A 4 -22.34 64.18 -52.62
C VAL A 4 -22.18 62.63 -52.58
N LEU A 5 -21.89 62.01 -53.77
CA LEU A 5 -21.83 60.59 -53.87
C LEU A 5 -20.43 60.00 -53.53
N ASN A 6 -19.36 60.80 -53.52
CA ASN A 6 -18.00 60.38 -53.26
C ASN A 6 -17.61 60.41 -51.75
N THR A 7 -18.38 61.08 -50.91
CA THR A 7 -18.08 61.21 -49.46
C THR A 7 -18.65 60.06 -48.65
N CYS A 8 -19.69 59.38 -49.16
CA CYS A 8 -20.27 58.20 -48.44
C CYS A 8 -19.53 56.88 -48.63
N THR A 9 -18.80 56.76 -49.72
CA THR A 9 -18.03 55.51 -50.04
C THR A 9 -16.69 55.41 -49.28
N SER A 10 -16.11 56.55 -48.86
CA SER A 10 -14.85 56.56 -48.10
C SER A 10 -15.04 56.32 -46.59
N LEU A 11 -16.23 56.58 -46.04
CA LEU A 11 -16.54 56.33 -44.64
C LEU A 11 -16.92 54.85 -44.30
N LEU A 12 -17.43 54.12 -45.31
CA LEU A 12 -17.75 52.70 -45.19
C LEU A 12 -16.52 51.80 -45.32
N ALA A 13 -15.49 52.23 -46.03
CA ALA A 13 -14.23 51.48 -46.20
C ALA A 13 -13.33 51.54 -44.93
N SER A 14 -13.45 52.62 -44.10
CA SER A 14 -12.64 52.76 -42.88
C SER A 14 -13.19 52.00 -41.68
N CYS A 15 -14.49 51.62 -41.67
CA CYS A 15 -15.08 50.81 -40.61
C CYS A 15 -14.85 49.29 -40.75
N LEU A 16 -14.48 48.81 -41.95
CA LEU A 16 -14.25 47.38 -42.20
C LEU A 16 -12.81 46.93 -41.89
N ILE A 17 -11.85 47.83 -41.70
CA ILE A 17 -10.45 47.53 -41.41
C ILE A 17 -10.18 47.48 -39.88
N GLY A 18 -11.11 47.98 -39.04
CA GLY A 18 -10.95 47.99 -37.57
C GLY A 18 -11.33 46.72 -36.83
N CYS A 19 -11.86 45.67 -37.50
CA CYS A 19 -12.32 44.44 -36.86
C CYS A 19 -11.41 43.23 -37.05
N MET A 20 -10.23 43.40 -37.66
CA MET A 20 -9.23 42.32 -37.73
C MET A 20 -8.16 42.57 -36.67
N THR A 21 -7.97 41.54 -35.85
CA THR A 21 -6.82 41.34 -34.94
C THR A 21 -7.02 41.72 -33.48
N PHE A 22 -7.92 41.01 -32.76
CA PHE A 22 -7.60 40.59 -31.41
C PHE A 22 -8.05 39.13 -31.25
N SER A 23 -7.50 38.22 -32.06
CA SER A 23 -7.39 36.83 -31.68
C SER A 23 -6.34 36.77 -30.58
N SER A 24 -6.73 37.11 -29.35
CA SER A 24 -5.98 36.80 -28.16
C SER A 24 -5.85 35.27 -28.13
N THR A 25 -4.76 34.75 -28.65
CA THR A 25 -4.30 33.39 -28.31
C THR A 25 -4.17 33.42 -26.79
N VAL A 26 -5.21 32.96 -26.10
CA VAL A 26 -5.12 32.51 -24.73
C VAL A 26 -4.18 31.32 -24.81
N PHE A 27 -2.88 31.58 -24.65
CA PHE A 27 -1.96 30.55 -24.20
C PHE A 27 -2.51 30.10 -22.84
N ALA A 28 -3.30 29.06 -22.85
CA ALA A 28 -3.54 28.30 -21.64
C ALA A 28 -2.14 27.92 -21.15
N GLN A 29 -1.61 28.68 -20.20
CA GLN A 29 -0.45 28.27 -19.44
C GLN A 29 -0.86 26.91 -18.86
N THR A 30 -0.35 25.85 -19.46
CA THR A 30 -0.36 24.53 -18.85
C THR A 30 0.36 24.70 -17.53
N GLN A 31 -0.41 24.95 -16.46
CA GLN A 31 0.16 25.10 -15.13
C GLN A 31 0.99 23.84 -14.88
N SER A 32 2.29 24.03 -14.74
CA SER A 32 3.22 22.91 -14.56
C SER A 32 2.82 22.16 -13.29
N PHE A 33 2.45 20.89 -13.44
CA PHE A 33 2.18 20.02 -12.29
C PHE A 33 3.52 19.68 -11.60
N PRO A 34 3.58 19.70 -10.23
CA PRO A 34 2.61 20.25 -9.31
C PRO A 34 2.79 21.77 -9.09
N ASN A 35 1.69 22.51 -8.83
CA ASN A 35 1.69 23.93 -8.49
C ASN A 35 1.03 24.25 -7.14
N LYS A 36 0.56 23.21 -6.43
CA LYS A 36 -0.03 23.25 -5.09
C LYS A 36 0.40 22.01 -4.29
N PRO A 37 0.19 21.98 -2.97
CA PRO A 37 0.53 20.82 -2.15
C PRO A 37 -0.14 19.52 -2.62
N ILE A 38 0.61 18.41 -2.57
CA ILE A 38 0.11 17.05 -2.82
C ILE A 38 -0.19 16.39 -1.48
N LYS A 39 -1.28 15.66 -1.40
CA LYS A 39 -1.71 14.89 -0.25
C LYS A 39 -1.49 13.40 -0.49
N ILE A 40 -0.82 12.72 0.43
CA ILE A 40 -0.74 11.26 0.50
C ILE A 40 -1.66 10.78 1.63
N VAL A 41 -2.75 10.12 1.28
CA VAL A 41 -3.69 9.51 2.23
C VAL A 41 -3.14 8.15 2.66
N VAL A 42 -2.87 8.00 3.95
CA VAL A 42 -2.53 6.72 4.58
C VAL A 42 -3.82 6.19 5.22
N PRO A 43 -4.38 5.06 4.72
CA PRO A 43 -5.67 4.56 5.18
C PRO A 43 -5.56 3.77 6.50
N PHE A 44 -4.65 4.19 7.39
CA PHE A 44 -4.38 3.60 8.70
C PHE A 44 -4.16 4.70 9.75
N VAL A 45 -4.23 4.30 11.02
CA VAL A 45 -3.87 5.19 12.14
C VAL A 45 -2.39 5.59 12.07
N PRO A 46 -2.02 6.78 12.60
CA PRO A 46 -0.64 7.23 12.64
C PRO A 46 0.29 6.26 13.41
N GLY A 47 1.58 6.25 13.03
CA GLY A 47 2.64 5.50 13.71
C GLY A 47 2.81 4.04 13.27
N GLY A 48 2.00 3.56 12.33
CA GLY A 48 2.19 2.24 11.70
C GLY A 48 3.30 2.25 10.63
N GLY A 49 3.69 1.04 10.15
CA GLY A 49 4.73 0.89 9.13
C GLY A 49 4.45 1.68 7.85
N SER A 50 3.22 1.61 7.33
CA SER A 50 2.84 2.37 6.12
C SER A 50 2.88 3.88 6.32
N ASP A 51 2.53 4.38 7.52
CA ASP A 51 2.61 5.80 7.86
C ASP A 51 4.07 6.28 7.90
N SER A 52 4.94 5.52 8.56
CA SER A 52 6.38 5.84 8.66
C SER A 52 7.04 5.90 7.28
N VAL A 53 6.78 4.93 6.41
CA VAL A 53 7.30 4.90 5.04
C VAL A 53 6.72 6.06 4.21
N ALA A 54 5.42 6.31 4.30
CA ALA A 54 4.77 7.41 3.57
C ALA A 54 5.37 8.78 3.93
N ARG A 55 5.72 9.01 5.21
CA ARG A 55 6.37 10.27 5.65
C ARG A 55 7.78 10.42 5.09
N VAL A 56 8.56 9.34 5.00
CA VAL A 56 9.89 9.36 4.38
C VAL A 56 9.76 9.68 2.89
N ILE A 57 8.82 9.02 2.19
CA ILE A 57 8.54 9.27 0.76
C ILE A 57 8.06 10.70 0.55
N ALA A 58 7.10 11.18 1.35
CA ALA A 58 6.54 12.53 1.24
C ALA A 58 7.63 13.61 1.38
N LYS A 59 8.56 13.45 2.33
CA LYS A 59 9.70 14.36 2.48
C LYS A 59 10.55 14.40 1.21
N GLY A 60 10.96 13.24 0.70
CA GLY A 60 11.78 13.17 -0.51
C GLY A 60 11.03 13.68 -1.76
N MET A 61 9.72 13.39 -1.88
CA MET A 61 8.90 13.93 -2.98
C MET A 61 8.79 15.46 -2.92
N THR A 62 8.72 16.06 -1.72
CA THR A 62 8.73 17.52 -1.56
C THR A 62 10.00 18.14 -2.19
N GLU A 63 11.15 17.52 -1.96
CA GLU A 63 12.43 17.95 -2.53
C GLU A 63 12.46 17.75 -4.06
N GLN A 64 11.94 16.63 -4.57
CA GLN A 64 11.94 16.30 -6.00
C GLN A 64 10.95 17.15 -6.81
N LEU A 65 9.82 17.51 -6.23
CA LEU A 65 8.72 18.18 -6.94
C LEU A 65 8.67 19.69 -6.70
N GLY A 66 9.39 20.20 -5.69
CA GLY A 66 9.38 21.62 -5.34
C GLY A 66 8.06 22.12 -4.75
N GLN A 67 7.17 21.20 -4.34
CA GLN A 67 5.90 21.50 -3.71
C GLN A 67 5.72 20.64 -2.46
N PRO A 68 5.08 21.14 -1.41
CA PRO A 68 4.84 20.35 -0.20
C PRO A 68 4.06 19.06 -0.50
N VAL A 69 4.55 17.93 0.02
CA VAL A 69 3.83 16.66 0.02
C VAL A 69 3.51 16.32 1.46
N VAL A 70 2.22 16.23 1.79
CA VAL A 70 1.75 16.04 3.17
C VAL A 70 1.05 14.69 3.34
N VAL A 71 1.26 14.06 4.50
CA VAL A 71 0.61 12.80 4.84
C VAL A 71 -0.62 13.08 5.67
N GLU A 72 -1.76 12.51 5.27
CA GLU A 72 -3.03 12.55 5.99
C GLU A 72 -3.46 11.13 6.33
N ASN A 73 -3.60 10.83 7.63
CA ASN A 73 -4.07 9.53 8.09
C ASN A 73 -5.61 9.49 8.12
N ARG A 74 -6.20 8.51 7.42
CA ARG A 74 -7.65 8.23 7.40
C ARG A 74 -7.89 6.76 7.66
N GLY A 75 -7.65 6.33 8.89
CA GLY A 75 -7.86 4.95 9.31
C GLY A 75 -9.33 4.61 9.53
N GLY A 76 -9.64 3.33 9.50
CA GLY A 76 -10.93 2.74 9.85
C GLY A 76 -11.42 1.69 8.86
N ALA A 77 -12.24 0.76 9.36
CA ALA A 77 -12.87 -0.33 8.60
C ALA A 77 -11.92 -1.05 7.62
N ASN A 78 -10.79 -1.53 8.10
CA ASN A 78 -9.78 -2.27 7.32
C ASN A 78 -9.40 -1.59 5.99
N PRO A 79 -8.78 -0.52 6.01
CA PRO A 79 -8.55 0.74 5.28
C PRO A 79 -9.63 1.18 4.26
N ILE A 80 -10.84 0.69 4.34
CA ILE A 80 -11.90 1.01 3.35
C ILE A 80 -12.22 2.52 3.34
N ILE A 81 -12.30 3.18 4.52
CA ILE A 81 -12.70 4.60 4.61
C ILE A 81 -11.70 5.52 3.89
N GLY A 82 -10.40 5.34 4.12
CA GLY A 82 -9.37 6.14 3.48
C GLY A 82 -9.28 5.86 1.98
N THR A 83 -9.49 4.62 1.57
CA THR A 83 -9.50 4.20 0.17
C THR A 83 -10.69 4.81 -0.58
N GLU A 84 -11.91 4.74 -0.01
CA GLU A 84 -13.10 5.36 -0.59
C GLU A 84 -12.96 6.88 -0.76
N TYR A 85 -12.35 7.55 0.23
CA TYR A 85 -12.09 8.99 0.14
C TYR A 85 -11.25 9.33 -1.10
N VAL A 86 -10.19 8.55 -1.37
CA VAL A 86 -9.34 8.79 -2.55
C VAL A 86 -10.05 8.40 -3.84
N ALA A 87 -10.81 7.30 -3.87
CA ALA A 87 -11.60 6.91 -5.05
C ALA A 87 -12.55 8.02 -5.53
N LYS A 88 -13.07 8.82 -4.59
CA LYS A 88 -13.99 9.95 -4.86
C LYS A 88 -13.28 11.29 -5.04
N SER A 89 -11.95 11.34 -4.95
CA SER A 89 -11.18 12.57 -5.13
C SER A 89 -11.01 12.91 -6.61
N ALA A 90 -10.68 14.19 -6.91
CA ALA A 90 -10.41 14.61 -8.28
C ALA A 90 -9.19 13.89 -8.87
N PRO A 91 -9.23 13.45 -10.14
CA PRO A 91 -8.12 12.77 -10.80
C PRO A 91 -7.07 13.76 -11.33
N ASP A 92 -6.60 14.67 -10.47
CA ASP A 92 -5.67 15.75 -10.80
C ASP A 92 -4.24 15.53 -10.27
N GLY A 93 -3.98 14.37 -9.64
CA GLY A 93 -2.67 13.99 -9.09
C GLY A 93 -2.33 14.61 -7.73
N TYR A 94 -3.22 15.43 -7.14
CA TYR A 94 -2.96 16.08 -5.85
C TYR A 94 -3.47 15.29 -4.63
N THR A 95 -4.19 14.20 -4.85
CA THR A 95 -4.58 13.27 -3.79
C THR A 95 -4.17 11.85 -4.18
N LEU A 96 -3.28 11.27 -3.40
CA LEU A 96 -2.75 9.93 -3.63
C LEU A 96 -3.13 9.02 -2.46
N LEU A 97 -3.28 7.73 -2.72
CA LEU A 97 -3.52 6.69 -1.73
C LEU A 97 -2.26 5.87 -1.50
N VAL A 98 -1.91 5.60 -0.26
CA VAL A 98 -1.03 4.46 0.05
C VAL A 98 -1.86 3.19 -0.12
N CYS A 99 -1.70 2.51 -1.25
CA CYS A 99 -2.31 1.21 -1.50
C CYS A 99 -1.40 0.11 -0.96
N THR A 100 -2.01 -0.79 -0.19
CA THR A 100 -1.34 -1.90 0.50
C THR A 100 -1.97 -3.23 0.12
N THR A 101 -1.46 -4.33 0.62
CA THR A 101 -2.05 -5.66 0.40
C THR A 101 -3.56 -5.70 0.67
N ALA A 102 -4.07 -4.93 1.65
CA ALA A 102 -5.51 -4.83 1.92
C ALA A 102 -6.32 -4.33 0.71
N PHE A 103 -5.69 -3.56 -0.18
CA PHE A 103 -6.30 -3.13 -1.44
C PHE A 103 -6.62 -4.31 -2.38
N ALA A 104 -5.83 -5.38 -2.34
CA ALA A 104 -6.06 -6.60 -3.11
C ALA A 104 -6.88 -7.67 -2.36
N THR A 105 -6.82 -7.73 -1.02
CA THR A 105 -7.56 -8.71 -0.23
C THR A 105 -9.03 -8.32 -0.02
N ASN A 106 -9.30 -7.03 0.18
CA ASN A 106 -10.63 -6.52 0.52
C ASN A 106 -11.74 -6.87 -0.49
N PRO A 107 -11.50 -6.90 -1.83
CA PRO A 107 -12.52 -7.31 -2.79
C PRO A 107 -13.08 -8.73 -2.57
N SER A 108 -12.29 -9.61 -1.95
CA SER A 108 -12.70 -10.99 -1.63
C SER A 108 -13.38 -11.13 -0.27
N MET A 109 -13.28 -10.11 0.59
CA MET A 109 -13.70 -10.17 1.99
C MET A 109 -14.86 -9.22 2.32
N TYR A 110 -15.01 -8.12 1.58
CA TYR A 110 -15.97 -7.06 1.88
C TYR A 110 -16.76 -6.63 0.67
N LYS A 111 -18.00 -6.18 0.89
CA LYS A 111 -18.73 -5.40 -0.10
C LYS A 111 -18.18 -3.97 -0.07
N LEU A 112 -17.37 -3.63 -1.07
CA LEU A 112 -16.70 -2.34 -1.13
C LEU A 112 -17.58 -1.26 -1.79
N PRO A 113 -17.48 0.01 -1.35
CA PRO A 113 -18.14 1.15 -2.01
C PRO A 113 -17.36 1.68 -3.22
N PHE A 114 -16.32 0.99 -3.67
CA PHE A 114 -15.45 1.31 -4.80
C PHE A 114 -14.95 0.00 -5.45
N ASP A 115 -14.41 0.13 -6.67
CA ASP A 115 -13.72 -0.94 -7.39
C ASP A 115 -12.22 -0.68 -7.42
N THR A 116 -11.41 -1.60 -6.87
CA THR A 116 -9.96 -1.44 -6.73
C THR A 116 -9.21 -1.41 -8.06
N VAL A 117 -9.75 -1.99 -9.12
CA VAL A 117 -9.11 -2.00 -10.45
C VAL A 117 -9.57 -0.84 -11.31
N ARG A 118 -10.88 -0.50 -11.22
CA ARG A 118 -11.52 0.51 -12.08
C ARG A 118 -11.37 1.92 -11.55
N ASP A 119 -11.45 2.13 -10.23
CA ASP A 119 -11.55 3.46 -9.64
C ASP A 119 -10.19 4.05 -9.25
N PHE A 120 -9.08 3.35 -9.58
CA PHE A 120 -7.72 3.79 -9.28
C PHE A 120 -6.75 3.56 -10.45
N ASP A 121 -5.82 4.49 -10.57
CA ASP A 121 -4.63 4.37 -11.42
C ASP A 121 -3.40 4.13 -10.53
N PRO A 122 -2.77 2.95 -10.58
CA PRO A 122 -1.50 2.69 -9.90
C PRO A 122 -0.40 3.65 -10.37
N VAL A 123 0.38 4.18 -9.42
CA VAL A 123 1.50 5.09 -9.71
C VAL A 123 2.83 4.36 -9.60
N THR A 124 3.12 3.79 -8.45
CA THR A 124 4.40 3.09 -8.20
C THR A 124 4.22 2.09 -7.08
N MET A 125 4.63 0.83 -7.29
CA MET A 125 4.88 -0.11 -6.20
C MET A 125 6.36 -0.05 -5.82
N TYR A 126 6.65 0.25 -4.56
CA TYR A 126 8.02 0.46 -4.09
C TYR A 126 8.47 -0.55 -3.04
N MET A 127 7.54 -1.29 -2.44
CA MET A 127 7.81 -2.20 -1.34
C MET A 127 6.93 -3.43 -1.43
N GLY A 128 7.49 -4.60 -1.11
CA GLY A 128 6.73 -5.84 -0.88
C GLY A 128 6.04 -5.82 0.49
N ALA A 129 5.51 -6.96 0.91
CA ALA A 129 5.15 -7.19 2.31
C ALA A 129 6.16 -8.14 2.96
N ALA A 130 6.51 -7.86 4.20
CA ALA A 130 7.27 -8.78 5.03
C ALA A 130 6.48 -9.06 6.30
N LEU A 131 6.00 -10.29 6.40
CA LEU A 131 5.45 -10.81 7.64
C LEU A 131 6.45 -11.77 8.26
N VAL A 132 6.42 -11.84 9.57
CA VAL A 132 7.18 -12.80 10.37
C VAL A 132 6.24 -13.53 11.31
N LEU A 133 6.33 -14.83 11.34
CA LEU A 133 5.66 -15.65 12.33
C LEU A 133 6.42 -15.52 13.65
N VAL A 134 5.79 -14.88 14.61
CA VAL A 134 6.32 -14.70 15.96
C VAL A 134 5.46 -15.40 16.99
N VAL A 135 6.10 -15.90 18.02
CA VAL A 135 5.46 -16.55 19.19
C VAL A 135 5.94 -15.90 20.48
N ASN A 136 5.18 -16.09 21.55
CA ASN A 136 5.67 -15.80 22.90
C ASN A 136 6.88 -16.72 23.21
N PRO A 137 7.99 -16.21 23.77
CA PRO A 137 9.17 -17.03 24.08
C PRO A 137 8.91 -18.18 25.05
N ASN A 138 7.86 -18.09 25.87
CA ASN A 138 7.48 -19.16 26.81
C ASN A 138 6.66 -20.28 26.12
N LEU A 139 6.22 -20.09 24.87
CA LEU A 139 5.57 -21.16 24.13
C LEU A 139 6.59 -22.29 23.88
N PRO A 140 6.26 -23.56 24.16
CA PRO A 140 7.19 -24.69 24.01
C PRO A 140 7.33 -25.09 22.51
N ALA A 141 7.77 -24.16 21.70
CA ALA A 141 8.07 -24.33 20.27
C ALA A 141 9.23 -23.41 19.88
N ASN A 142 10.37 -23.99 19.47
CA ASN A 142 11.57 -23.25 19.09
C ASN A 142 11.74 -23.09 17.59
N ASN A 143 10.96 -23.82 16.81
CA ASN A 143 10.94 -23.79 15.35
C ASN A 143 9.54 -24.09 14.83
N LEU A 144 9.35 -23.92 13.53
CA LEU A 144 8.05 -24.09 12.89
C LEU A 144 7.50 -25.53 13.00
N ARG A 145 8.37 -26.54 12.93
CA ARG A 145 7.96 -27.96 13.06
C ARG A 145 7.42 -28.26 14.46
N GLU A 146 8.08 -27.74 15.48
CA GLU A 146 7.63 -27.88 16.88
C GLU A 146 6.29 -27.15 17.11
N LEU A 147 6.11 -25.95 16.52
CA LEU A 147 4.85 -25.24 16.57
C LEU A 147 3.71 -26.04 15.92
N ILE A 148 3.93 -26.62 14.75
CA ILE A 148 2.96 -27.48 14.07
C ILE A 148 2.61 -28.71 14.92
N ALA A 149 3.61 -29.36 15.49
CA ALA A 149 3.40 -30.52 16.36
C ALA A 149 2.58 -30.13 17.61
N LEU A 150 2.91 -29.01 18.25
CA LEU A 150 2.17 -28.49 19.41
C LEU A 150 0.71 -28.17 19.05
N ALA A 151 0.47 -27.51 17.91
CA ALA A 151 -0.88 -27.16 17.45
C ALA A 151 -1.71 -28.44 17.14
N LYS A 152 -1.09 -29.48 16.56
CA LYS A 152 -1.74 -30.78 16.34
C LYS A 152 -2.07 -31.52 17.62
N ALA A 153 -1.20 -31.42 18.64
CA ALA A 153 -1.42 -32.03 19.95
C ALA A 153 -2.50 -31.32 20.79
N GLN A 154 -2.80 -30.06 20.46
CA GLN A 154 -3.74 -29.21 21.20
C GLN A 154 -4.73 -28.49 20.26
N PRO A 155 -5.62 -29.20 19.54
CA PRO A 155 -6.56 -28.60 18.60
C PRO A 155 -7.42 -27.53 19.29
N GLY A 156 -7.54 -26.35 18.65
CA GLY A 156 -8.36 -25.22 19.12
C GLY A 156 -7.82 -24.49 20.36
N LYS A 157 -6.66 -24.88 20.93
CA LYS A 157 -6.07 -24.26 22.12
C LYS A 157 -5.12 -23.09 21.78
N LEU A 158 -4.35 -23.22 20.71
CA LEU A 158 -3.48 -22.14 20.29
C LEU A 158 -4.30 -21.04 19.61
N THR A 159 -3.87 -19.80 19.85
CA THR A 159 -4.49 -18.61 19.27
C THR A 159 -3.50 -17.90 18.36
N PHE A 160 -3.99 -17.29 17.30
CA PHE A 160 -3.16 -16.39 16.50
C PHE A 160 -3.79 -14.99 16.41
N ALA A 161 -2.99 -13.98 16.76
CA ALA A 161 -3.36 -12.57 16.66
C ALA A 161 -3.14 -12.06 15.24
N SER A 162 -4.05 -11.21 14.73
CA SER A 162 -3.83 -10.44 13.52
C SER A 162 -4.08 -8.96 13.74
N TYR A 163 -3.49 -8.12 12.91
CA TYR A 163 -3.67 -6.67 12.96
C TYR A 163 -4.94 -6.17 12.23
N GLY A 164 -5.83 -7.09 11.87
CA GLY A 164 -7.14 -6.81 11.27
C GLY A 164 -7.75 -8.05 10.63
N ALA A 165 -9.06 -8.24 10.80
CA ALA A 165 -9.80 -9.30 10.10
C ALA A 165 -9.74 -9.08 8.58
N GLY A 166 -9.53 -10.16 7.80
CA GLY A 166 -9.37 -10.09 6.33
C GLY A 166 -8.03 -9.50 5.87
N GLY A 167 -7.18 -9.02 6.77
CA GLY A 167 -5.85 -8.53 6.43
C GLY A 167 -4.84 -9.65 6.21
N PRO A 168 -3.65 -9.33 5.65
CA PRO A 168 -2.62 -10.33 5.31
C PRO A 168 -2.18 -11.24 6.47
N GLY A 169 -2.12 -10.71 7.70
CA GLY A 169 -1.78 -11.50 8.88
C GLY A 169 -2.86 -12.53 9.26
N HIS A 170 -4.14 -12.19 9.08
CA HIS A 170 -5.26 -13.13 9.24
C HIS A 170 -5.19 -14.22 8.17
N LEU A 171 -5.10 -13.82 6.90
CA LEU A 171 -5.06 -14.76 5.78
C LEU A 171 -3.83 -15.67 5.81
N ALA A 172 -2.68 -15.17 6.30
CA ALA A 172 -1.50 -16.00 6.57
C ALA A 172 -1.79 -17.08 7.64
N GLY A 173 -2.50 -16.70 8.70
CA GLY A 173 -2.92 -17.64 9.74
C GLY A 173 -3.86 -18.71 9.21
N GLU A 174 -4.86 -18.34 8.41
CA GLU A 174 -5.78 -19.30 7.80
C GLU A 174 -5.10 -20.21 6.79
N LEU A 175 -4.22 -19.69 5.95
CA LEU A 175 -3.42 -20.50 5.04
C LEU A 175 -2.51 -21.46 5.81
N PHE A 176 -1.93 -21.02 6.93
CA PHE A 176 -1.12 -21.86 7.80
C PHE A 176 -1.94 -23.00 8.40
N LYS A 177 -3.14 -22.71 8.93
CA LYS A 177 -4.06 -23.73 9.45
C LYS A 177 -4.34 -24.80 8.39
N GLN A 178 -4.68 -24.36 7.17
CA GLN A 178 -4.99 -25.26 6.07
C GLN A 178 -3.79 -26.13 5.67
N MET A 179 -2.63 -25.53 5.43
CA MET A 179 -1.45 -26.25 4.93
C MET A 179 -0.81 -27.15 5.98
N ALA A 180 -0.81 -26.74 7.25
CA ALA A 180 -0.27 -27.54 8.35
C ALA A 180 -1.27 -28.58 8.90
N GLY A 181 -2.55 -28.48 8.54
CA GLY A 181 -3.62 -29.35 9.07
C GLY A 181 -3.80 -29.16 10.57
N VAL A 182 -3.88 -27.90 11.04
CA VAL A 182 -4.02 -27.55 12.46
C VAL A 182 -5.27 -26.70 12.71
N ASP A 183 -5.82 -26.81 13.92
CA ASP A 183 -6.92 -25.97 14.38
C ASP A 183 -6.42 -24.95 15.39
N MET A 184 -6.72 -23.65 15.13
CA MET A 184 -6.28 -22.53 15.94
C MET A 184 -7.34 -21.42 15.90
N LEU A 185 -7.47 -20.67 17.00
CA LEU A 185 -8.43 -19.58 17.10
C LEU A 185 -7.82 -18.26 16.64
N HIS A 186 -8.54 -17.55 15.79
CA HIS A 186 -8.15 -16.20 15.35
C HIS A 186 -8.61 -15.13 16.34
N ILE A 187 -7.71 -14.19 16.67
CA ILE A 187 -8.01 -13.00 17.50
C ILE A 187 -7.68 -11.74 16.66
N PRO A 188 -8.69 -11.02 16.15
CA PRO A 188 -8.48 -9.79 15.40
C PRO A 188 -8.26 -8.58 16.31
N TYR A 189 -7.27 -7.73 15.95
CA TYR A 189 -6.96 -6.47 16.64
C TYR A 189 -7.11 -5.29 15.69
N LYS A 190 -7.22 -4.08 16.24
CA LYS A 190 -7.28 -2.83 15.47
C LYS A 190 -5.85 -2.29 15.19
N GLY A 191 -5.00 -3.09 14.57
CA GLY A 191 -3.63 -2.70 14.19
C GLY A 191 -2.53 -3.57 14.79
N SER A 192 -1.27 -3.33 14.36
CA SER A 192 -0.12 -4.16 14.70
C SER A 192 0.30 -4.05 16.16
N ALA A 193 0.28 -2.85 16.74
CA ALA A 193 0.76 -2.63 18.10
C ALA A 193 0.01 -3.46 19.15
N PRO A 194 -1.34 -3.44 19.24
CA PRO A 194 -2.07 -4.26 20.20
C PRO A 194 -1.93 -5.77 19.92
N SER A 195 -1.91 -6.20 18.65
CA SER A 195 -1.73 -7.63 18.33
C SER A 195 -0.37 -8.17 18.76
N ILE A 196 0.69 -7.39 18.58
CA ILE A 196 2.06 -7.74 19.00
C ILE A 196 2.16 -7.73 20.54
N ALA A 197 1.57 -6.74 21.20
CA ALA A 197 1.58 -6.65 22.67
C ALA A 197 0.98 -7.89 23.33
N ASP A 198 -0.11 -8.44 22.78
CA ASP A 198 -0.77 -9.62 23.32
C ASP A 198 0.03 -10.92 23.05
N VAL A 199 0.85 -10.98 22.00
CA VAL A 199 1.81 -12.07 21.84
C VAL A 199 2.96 -11.95 22.85
N VAL A 200 3.46 -10.74 23.09
CA VAL A 200 4.50 -10.48 24.10
C VAL A 200 4.03 -10.85 25.51
N SER A 201 2.79 -10.54 25.87
CA SER A 201 2.21 -10.88 27.16
C SER A 201 1.86 -12.39 27.30
N GLY A 202 1.74 -13.12 26.20
CA GLY A 202 1.28 -14.50 26.17
C GLY A 202 -0.24 -14.65 26.12
N THR A 203 -1.01 -13.55 26.03
CA THR A 203 -2.47 -13.57 25.84
C THR A 203 -2.83 -14.24 24.48
N ALA A 204 -2.06 -13.95 23.44
CA ALA A 204 -2.11 -14.66 22.18
C ALA A 204 -0.86 -15.54 22.01
N SER A 205 -1.01 -16.76 21.46
CA SER A 205 0.10 -17.70 21.32
C SER A 205 1.10 -17.23 20.26
N MET A 206 0.61 -16.68 19.15
CA MET A 206 1.42 -16.29 17.99
C MET A 206 0.77 -15.21 17.14
N SER A 207 1.54 -14.65 16.21
CA SER A 207 1.04 -13.74 15.18
C SER A 207 1.86 -13.87 13.89
N PHE A 208 1.19 -13.75 12.75
CA PHE A 208 1.84 -13.37 11.48
C PHE A 208 1.93 -11.84 11.44
N ALA A 209 2.93 -11.34 12.14
CA ALA A 209 3.11 -9.93 12.42
C ALA A 209 3.84 -9.20 11.28
N VAL A 210 3.61 -7.90 11.15
CA VAL A 210 4.45 -7.05 10.30
C VAL A 210 5.88 -7.06 10.84
N MET A 211 6.86 -7.31 9.99
CA MET A 211 8.26 -7.48 10.42
C MET A 211 8.82 -6.23 11.07
N GLN A 212 8.61 -5.07 10.47
CA GLN A 212 9.21 -3.80 10.90
C GLN A 212 8.98 -3.49 12.40
N PRO A 213 7.75 -3.46 12.95
CA PRO A 213 7.55 -3.22 14.39
C PRO A 213 7.94 -4.40 15.28
N SER A 214 8.12 -5.60 14.72
CA SER A 214 8.49 -6.81 15.46
C SER A 214 10.00 -6.95 15.69
N LEU A 215 10.83 -6.41 14.80
CA LEU A 215 12.29 -6.55 14.85
C LEU A 215 12.92 -6.15 16.20
N PRO A 216 12.59 -4.98 16.79
CA PRO A 216 13.14 -4.60 18.09
C PRO A 216 12.80 -5.59 19.21
N LEU A 217 11.58 -6.15 19.18
CA LEU A 217 11.10 -7.10 20.17
C LEU A 217 11.73 -8.48 20.00
N ILE A 218 11.98 -8.92 18.76
CA ILE A 218 12.70 -10.14 18.44
C ILE A 218 14.16 -10.02 18.92
N ARG A 219 14.83 -8.93 18.60
CA ARG A 219 16.21 -8.65 19.04
C ARG A 219 16.35 -8.56 20.56
N ALA A 220 15.33 -8.07 21.24
CA ALA A 220 15.27 -8.01 22.70
C ALA A 220 14.84 -9.33 23.37
N GLY A 221 14.59 -10.41 22.60
CA GLY A 221 14.13 -11.70 23.12
C GLY A 221 12.70 -11.69 23.68
N LYS A 222 11.92 -10.64 23.45
CA LYS A 222 10.52 -10.54 23.88
C LYS A 222 9.55 -11.27 22.94
N LEU A 223 10.01 -11.57 21.74
CA LEU A 223 9.34 -12.43 20.74
C LEU A 223 10.36 -13.41 20.19
N ARG A 224 9.91 -14.62 19.86
CA ARG A 224 10.68 -15.59 19.09
C ARG A 224 10.14 -15.65 17.67
N ALA A 225 11.00 -15.41 16.66
CA ALA A 225 10.67 -15.57 15.26
C ALA A 225 10.86 -17.05 14.86
N LEU A 226 9.84 -17.67 14.27
CA LEU A 226 9.87 -19.05 13.81
C LEU A 226 9.94 -19.21 12.29
N GLY A 227 9.62 -18.15 11.55
CA GLY A 227 9.69 -18.15 10.09
C GLY A 227 9.33 -16.80 9.49
N VAL A 228 9.92 -16.45 8.35
CA VAL A 228 9.54 -15.28 7.57
C VAL A 228 8.61 -15.69 6.43
N VAL A 229 7.63 -14.84 6.15
CA VAL A 229 6.64 -15.05 5.08
C VAL A 229 7.12 -14.30 3.84
N MET A 230 8.18 -14.83 3.23
CA MET A 230 8.83 -14.27 2.03
C MET A 230 9.36 -15.44 1.19
N SER A 231 9.69 -15.16 -0.09
CA SER A 231 10.37 -16.16 -0.96
C SER A 231 11.77 -16.52 -0.45
N ASP A 232 12.44 -15.52 0.11
CA ASP A 232 13.81 -15.62 0.60
C ASP A 232 13.89 -15.21 2.07
N ARG A 233 14.96 -15.62 2.75
CA ARG A 233 15.22 -15.18 4.12
C ARG A 233 15.44 -13.67 4.18
N ALA A 234 14.92 -13.05 5.23
CA ALA A 234 15.09 -11.62 5.44
C ALA A 234 16.52 -11.29 5.88
N SER A 235 17.16 -10.30 5.27
CA SER A 235 18.50 -9.85 5.66
C SER A 235 18.59 -9.38 7.12
N GLN A 236 17.47 -8.92 7.70
CA GLN A 236 17.37 -8.50 9.10
C GLN A 236 17.27 -9.67 10.09
N LEU A 237 16.94 -10.88 9.59
CA LEU A 237 16.76 -12.12 10.34
C LEU A 237 17.35 -13.31 9.55
N PRO A 238 18.67 -13.31 9.27
CA PRO A 238 19.29 -14.29 8.36
C PRO A 238 19.21 -15.74 8.87
N ASP A 239 19.13 -15.92 10.18
CA ASP A 239 19.02 -17.24 10.81
C ASP A 239 17.58 -17.77 10.88
N VAL A 240 16.58 -16.93 10.58
CA VAL A 240 15.17 -17.32 10.59
C VAL A 240 14.79 -17.86 9.20
N PRO A 241 14.36 -19.14 9.10
CA PRO A 241 14.00 -19.74 7.82
C PRO A 241 12.76 -19.09 7.22
N THR A 242 12.53 -19.31 5.93
CA THR A 242 11.21 -19.03 5.35
C THR A 242 10.21 -20.11 5.79
N ILE A 243 8.94 -19.74 5.90
CA ILE A 243 7.89 -20.74 6.19
C ILE A 243 7.83 -21.78 5.06
N GLY A 244 8.11 -21.37 3.82
CA GLY A 244 8.17 -22.24 2.65
C GLY A 244 9.21 -23.36 2.74
N GLU A 245 10.29 -23.19 3.53
CA GLU A 245 11.27 -24.27 3.79
C GLU A 245 10.65 -25.45 4.58
N THR A 246 9.59 -25.22 5.34
CA THR A 246 8.88 -26.29 6.10
C THR A 246 7.52 -26.64 5.47
N LEU A 247 6.81 -25.65 4.90
CA LEU A 247 5.53 -25.80 4.22
C LEU A 247 5.69 -25.34 2.77
N PRO A 248 6.13 -26.19 1.84
CA PRO A 248 6.34 -25.83 0.44
C PRO A 248 5.08 -25.22 -0.18
N GLY A 249 5.23 -24.10 -0.86
CA GLY A 249 4.11 -23.34 -1.44
C GLY A 249 3.45 -22.35 -0.48
N PHE A 250 3.84 -22.27 0.78
CA PHE A 250 3.39 -21.20 1.68
C PHE A 250 3.99 -19.87 1.24
N LEU A 251 3.19 -19.05 0.60
CA LEU A 251 3.58 -17.74 0.13
C LEU A 251 2.43 -16.76 0.29
N ILE A 252 2.66 -15.73 1.07
CA ILE A 252 1.78 -14.58 1.17
C ILE A 252 2.48 -13.42 0.48
N THR A 253 1.92 -12.99 -0.62
CA THR A 253 2.38 -11.78 -1.30
C THR A 253 1.77 -10.56 -0.64
N GLY A 254 2.46 -9.46 -0.76
CA GLY A 254 1.94 -8.19 -0.32
C GLY A 254 2.75 -7.05 -0.90
N PHE A 255 2.20 -5.86 -0.80
CA PHE A 255 2.79 -4.68 -1.39
C PHE A 255 2.45 -3.40 -0.62
N ASN A 256 3.28 -2.39 -0.83
CA ASN A 256 2.95 -1.00 -0.63
C ASN A 256 3.33 -0.22 -1.88
N GLY A 257 2.43 0.66 -2.28
CA GLY A 257 2.58 1.53 -3.44
C GLY A 257 1.79 2.81 -3.25
N LEU A 258 1.86 3.69 -4.23
CA LEU A 258 0.95 4.82 -4.34
C LEU A 258 0.02 4.62 -5.53
N CYS A 259 -1.26 4.93 -5.33
CA CYS A 259 -2.29 4.96 -6.35
C CYS A 259 -2.92 6.36 -6.42
N ALA A 260 -3.36 6.77 -7.59
CA ALA A 260 -4.15 7.98 -7.83
C ALA A 260 -5.61 7.59 -8.15
N PRO A 261 -6.58 8.52 -8.07
CA PRO A 261 -7.92 8.29 -8.62
C PRO A 261 -7.87 7.97 -10.12
N ALA A 262 -8.76 7.09 -10.58
CA ALA A 262 -8.84 6.72 -11.99
C ALA A 262 -9.10 7.92 -12.89
N GLY A 263 -8.45 7.94 -14.07
CA GLY A 263 -8.53 9.05 -15.01
C GLY A 263 -7.48 10.14 -14.74
N THR A 264 -6.53 9.92 -13.84
CA THR A 264 -5.40 10.85 -13.66
C THR A 264 -4.56 10.89 -14.93
N PRO A 265 -4.26 12.10 -15.48
CA PRO A 265 -3.53 12.21 -16.75
C PRO A 265 -2.20 11.44 -16.76
N PRO A 266 -1.88 10.70 -17.84
CA PRO A 266 -0.66 9.88 -17.91
C PRO A 266 0.64 10.64 -17.64
N ALA A 267 0.72 11.90 -18.07
CA ALA A 267 1.89 12.75 -17.82
C ALA A 267 2.09 13.03 -16.31
N ILE A 268 0.99 13.17 -15.57
CA ILE A 268 1.01 13.35 -14.11
C ILE A 268 1.43 12.04 -13.42
N LEU A 269 0.87 10.91 -13.84
CA LEU A 269 1.25 9.59 -13.32
C LEU A 269 2.74 9.33 -13.53
N SER A 270 3.27 9.62 -14.73
CA SER A 270 4.70 9.47 -15.03
C SER A 270 5.56 10.35 -14.12
N ARG A 271 5.21 11.64 -13.98
CA ARG A 271 5.97 12.56 -13.13
C ARG A 271 5.97 12.15 -11.65
N LEU A 272 4.84 11.66 -11.14
CA LEU A 272 4.73 11.13 -9.79
C LEU A 272 5.57 9.86 -9.63
N ASN A 273 5.47 8.91 -10.57
CA ASN A 273 6.27 7.69 -10.58
C ASN A 273 7.78 7.98 -10.58
N ASP A 274 8.22 8.93 -11.41
CA ASP A 274 9.63 9.32 -11.47
C ASP A 274 10.11 9.91 -10.15
N ALA A 275 9.30 10.79 -9.54
CA ALA A 275 9.64 11.40 -8.25
C ALA A 275 9.74 10.35 -7.15
N ILE A 276 8.76 9.44 -7.04
CA ILE A 276 8.76 8.37 -6.03
C ILE A 276 9.94 7.43 -6.25
N THR A 277 10.19 7.02 -7.49
CA THR A 277 11.28 6.11 -7.84
C THR A 277 12.63 6.71 -7.47
N LYS A 278 12.88 7.98 -7.78
CA LYS A 278 14.11 8.67 -7.37
C LYS A 278 14.30 8.69 -5.86
N VAL A 279 13.22 8.97 -5.12
CA VAL A 279 13.25 9.00 -3.65
C VAL A 279 13.63 7.64 -3.08
N VAL A 280 12.89 6.58 -3.44
CA VAL A 280 13.09 5.25 -2.84
C VAL A 280 14.36 4.56 -3.31
N MET A 281 14.94 4.98 -4.45
CA MET A 281 16.22 4.50 -4.97
C MET A 281 17.40 5.35 -4.51
N THR A 282 17.18 6.44 -3.77
CA THR A 282 18.27 7.18 -3.13
C THR A 282 18.94 6.29 -2.07
N PRO A 283 20.25 5.98 -2.14
CA PRO A 283 20.89 4.98 -1.27
C PRO A 283 20.61 5.19 0.21
N ALA A 284 20.76 6.41 0.72
CA ALA A 284 20.52 6.70 2.13
C ALA A 284 19.05 6.43 2.57
N ILE A 285 18.08 6.73 1.72
CA ILE A 285 16.64 6.47 1.98
C ILE A 285 16.36 4.99 1.86
N HIS A 286 16.86 4.34 0.81
CA HIS A 286 16.70 2.90 0.61
C HIS A 286 17.24 2.12 1.81
N ASP A 287 18.48 2.39 2.23
CA ASP A 287 19.12 1.73 3.36
C ASP A 287 18.40 2.01 4.68
N GLN A 288 17.95 3.25 4.90
CA GLN A 288 17.12 3.59 6.05
C GLN A 288 15.86 2.74 6.12
N LEU A 289 15.15 2.59 5.00
CA LEU A 289 13.90 1.81 4.94
C LEU A 289 14.17 0.31 5.10
N VAL A 290 15.19 -0.23 4.44
CA VAL A 290 15.59 -1.65 4.56
C VAL A 290 16.01 -1.97 5.98
N ASN A 291 16.85 -1.15 6.61
CA ASN A 291 17.32 -1.36 7.98
C ASN A 291 16.18 -1.27 9.01
N ALA A 292 15.12 -0.51 8.70
CA ALA A 292 13.89 -0.50 9.49
C ALA A 292 13.01 -1.75 9.29
N GLY A 293 13.42 -2.71 8.45
CA GLY A 293 12.68 -3.95 8.19
C GLY A 293 11.65 -3.87 7.09
N ASN A 294 11.73 -2.86 6.24
CA ASN A 294 10.83 -2.76 5.08
C ASN A 294 11.45 -3.49 3.89
N PRO A 295 10.72 -4.43 3.25
CA PRO A 295 11.20 -5.18 2.09
C PRO A 295 11.11 -4.33 0.81
N MET A 296 12.04 -3.38 0.68
CA MET A 296 12.10 -2.49 -0.48
C MET A 296 12.37 -3.30 -1.76
N LEU A 297 11.71 -2.94 -2.84
CA LEU A 297 11.97 -3.55 -4.14
C LEU A 297 13.31 -3.06 -4.69
N LYS A 298 14.10 -3.97 -5.26
CA LYS A 298 15.34 -3.62 -5.98
C LYS A 298 15.07 -2.66 -7.15
N ARG A 299 13.88 -2.74 -7.75
CA ARG A 299 13.35 -1.84 -8.76
C ARG A 299 11.87 -1.61 -8.47
N PRO A 300 11.43 -0.38 -8.22
CA PRO A 300 10.02 -0.06 -8.12
C PRO A 300 9.27 -0.45 -9.40
N LEU A 301 8.03 -0.92 -9.26
CA LEU A 301 7.20 -1.24 -10.42
C LEU A 301 6.49 0.03 -10.92
N PRO A 302 6.64 0.37 -12.21
CA PRO A 302 5.94 1.51 -12.80
C PRO A 302 4.44 1.21 -12.98
N PRO A 303 3.62 2.20 -13.35
CA PRO A 303 2.16 2.11 -13.35
C PRO A 303 1.59 0.84 -14.02
N LYS A 304 2.04 0.52 -15.21
CA LYS A 304 1.54 -0.64 -15.98
C LYS A 304 1.86 -1.97 -15.30
N GLU A 305 3.09 -2.13 -14.82
CA GLU A 305 3.52 -3.36 -14.15
C GLU A 305 2.82 -3.49 -12.79
N PHE A 306 2.66 -2.37 -12.06
CA PHE A 306 1.95 -2.38 -10.79
C PHE A 306 0.47 -2.72 -10.95
N LYS A 307 -0.20 -2.21 -12.00
CA LYS A 307 -1.58 -2.58 -12.32
C LYS A 307 -1.73 -4.08 -12.54
N ALA A 308 -0.88 -4.65 -13.41
CA ALA A 308 -0.89 -6.09 -13.67
C ALA A 308 -0.63 -6.92 -12.40
N PHE A 309 0.30 -6.45 -11.53
CA PHE A 309 0.55 -7.09 -10.24
C PHE A 309 -0.71 -7.11 -9.36
N VAL A 310 -1.40 -5.98 -9.22
CA VAL A 310 -2.63 -5.88 -8.40
C VAL A 310 -3.73 -6.81 -8.91
N GLU A 311 -3.94 -6.86 -10.24
CA GLU A 311 -4.95 -7.73 -10.84
C GLU A 311 -4.67 -9.22 -10.55
N VAL A 312 -3.43 -9.66 -10.72
CA VAL A 312 -3.00 -11.03 -10.39
C VAL A 312 -3.13 -11.31 -8.89
N ASP A 313 -2.79 -10.34 -8.05
CA ASP A 313 -2.82 -10.49 -6.60
C ASP A 313 -4.25 -10.59 -6.06
N ILE A 314 -5.21 -9.84 -6.62
CA ILE A 314 -6.64 -9.96 -6.30
C ILE A 314 -7.14 -11.40 -6.56
N GLU A 315 -6.81 -11.98 -7.73
CA GLU A 315 -7.22 -13.35 -8.06
C GLU A 315 -6.59 -14.39 -7.12
N ARG A 316 -5.32 -14.19 -6.77
CA ARG A 316 -4.64 -15.05 -5.80
C ARG A 316 -5.34 -15.00 -4.43
N TRP A 317 -5.65 -13.83 -3.94
CA TRP A 317 -6.34 -13.66 -2.66
C TRP A 317 -7.76 -14.22 -2.71
N ARG A 318 -8.48 -14.03 -3.81
CA ARG A 318 -9.80 -14.65 -4.01
C ARG A 318 -9.72 -16.16 -3.85
N LYS A 319 -8.73 -16.79 -4.47
CA LYS A 319 -8.51 -18.24 -4.34
C LYS A 319 -8.24 -18.67 -2.91
N ILE A 320 -7.34 -17.98 -2.19
CA ILE A 320 -7.02 -18.27 -0.78
C ILE A 320 -8.28 -18.16 0.09
N VAL A 321 -9.06 -17.12 -0.08
CA VAL A 321 -10.30 -16.89 0.69
C VAL A 321 -11.33 -17.98 0.40
N THR A 322 -11.54 -18.32 -0.87
CA THR A 322 -12.53 -19.33 -1.29
C THR A 322 -12.12 -20.74 -0.84
N ASP A 323 -10.90 -21.16 -1.14
CA ASP A 323 -10.39 -22.50 -0.82
C ASP A 323 -10.27 -22.70 0.70
N GLY A 324 -9.86 -21.65 1.43
CA GLY A 324 -9.75 -21.63 2.89
C GLY A 324 -11.10 -21.47 3.61
N LYS A 325 -12.20 -21.24 2.88
CA LYS A 325 -13.51 -20.90 3.47
C LYS A 325 -13.42 -19.80 4.53
N VAL A 326 -12.53 -18.83 4.28
CA VAL A 326 -12.28 -17.75 5.23
C VAL A 326 -13.50 -16.84 5.32
N THR A 327 -14.05 -16.70 6.51
CA THR A 327 -15.19 -15.80 6.81
C THR A 327 -14.75 -14.67 7.72
N LEU A 328 -15.34 -13.51 7.54
CA LEU A 328 -15.25 -12.44 8.54
C LEU A 328 -16.18 -12.82 9.70
N GLN A 329 -15.61 -13.03 10.87
CA GLN A 329 -16.38 -13.21 12.11
C GLN A 329 -16.79 -11.86 12.67
#